data_676d984607277c0b14d6429f6046cfa6
#
_entry.id   676d984607277c0b14d6429f6046cfa6
#
_cell.length_a   1.000
_cell.length_b   1.000
_cell.length_c   1.000
_cell.angle_alpha   90.00
_cell.angle_beta   90.00
_cell.angle_gamma   90.00
#
_symmetry.space_group_name_H-M   'P 1'
#
loop_
_entity.id
_entity.type
_entity.pdbx_description
1 polymer ?
#
loop_
_entity_poly.entity_id
_entity_poly.type
_entity_poly.pdbx_seq_one_letter_code
_entity_poly.pdbx_strand_id
1 'polypeptide(L)'
;MTIDINAIREALPHRYPMLLVDRVLEVSEDEITAIKNVTINEPFFNGHFPQYPVMPGVLIMEALAQTAGVLELSKPENKGKLVFYAGMDKVKFKKQVVPGDQLVICLLYTSPSPRDCS
;
A
#
# COMPACT_ATOMS: atom_id res chain seq x y z
N MET A 1 15.84 2.12 5.76
CA MET A 1 15.97 0.71 5.34
C MET A 1 14.93 0.40 4.30
N THR A 2 15.33 -0.24 3.22
CA THR A 2 14.40 -0.63 2.18
C THR A 2 13.95 -2.09 2.38
N ILE A 3 12.76 -2.41 1.90
CA ILE A 3 12.23 -3.77 1.93
C ILE A 3 11.81 -4.13 0.51
N ASP A 4 12.39 -5.19 -0.02
CA ASP A 4 12.10 -5.61 -1.38
C ASP A 4 10.85 -6.48 -1.43
N ILE A 5 10.43 -6.84 -2.65
CA ILE A 5 9.21 -7.61 -2.86
C ILE A 5 9.25 -8.97 -2.17
N ASN A 6 10.41 -9.58 -2.06
CA ASN A 6 10.51 -10.89 -1.41
C ASN A 6 10.21 -10.79 0.09
N ALA A 7 10.72 -9.75 0.75
CA ALA A 7 10.43 -9.52 2.16
C ALA A 7 8.97 -9.09 2.36
N ILE A 8 8.41 -8.31 1.42
CA ILE A 8 7.00 -7.95 1.47
C ILE A 8 6.13 -9.22 1.40
N ARG A 9 6.46 -10.14 0.51
CA ARG A 9 5.72 -11.39 0.37
C ARG A 9 5.83 -12.27 1.62
N GLU A 10 6.91 -12.19 2.34
CA GLU A 10 7.03 -12.88 3.62
C GLU A 10 6.14 -12.25 4.69
N ALA A 11 6.02 -10.93 4.68
CA ALA A 11 5.22 -10.21 5.67
C ALA A 11 3.72 -10.33 5.39
N LEU A 12 3.31 -10.30 4.12
CA LEU A 12 1.90 -10.28 3.74
C LEU A 12 1.50 -11.60 3.10
N PRO A 13 0.30 -12.13 3.43
CA PRO A 13 -0.21 -13.34 2.77
C PRO A 13 -0.74 -13.08 1.37
N HIS A 14 -0.99 -11.82 1.03
CA HIS A 14 -1.58 -11.46 -0.26
C HIS A 14 -0.72 -11.92 -1.43
N ARG A 15 -1.38 -12.31 -2.52
CA ARG A 15 -0.70 -12.73 -3.76
C ARG A 15 -1.48 -12.15 -4.94
N TYR A 16 -0.88 -12.22 -6.12
CA TYR A 16 -1.50 -11.73 -7.34
C TYR A 16 -2.95 -12.24 -7.44
N PRO A 17 -3.92 -11.41 -7.77
CA PRO A 17 -3.80 -10.00 -8.16
C PRO A 17 -3.99 -9.02 -7.00
N MET A 18 -3.98 -9.46 -5.76
CA MET A 18 -4.31 -8.65 -4.59
C MET A 18 -3.10 -8.13 -3.83
N LEU A 19 -1.90 -8.44 -4.25
CA LEU A 19 -0.70 -7.87 -3.61
C LEU A 19 -0.42 -6.50 -4.24
N LEU A 20 -0.56 -5.43 -3.45
CA LEU A 20 -0.57 -4.06 -3.97
C LEU A 20 0.56 -3.20 -3.42
N VAL A 21 1.63 -3.81 -2.93
CA VAL A 21 2.83 -3.09 -2.47
C VAL A 21 4.03 -3.68 -3.18
N ASP A 22 4.78 -2.85 -3.90
CA ASP A 22 5.88 -3.33 -4.73
C ASP A 22 7.24 -3.17 -4.06
N ARG A 23 7.40 -2.12 -3.27
CA ARG A 23 8.66 -1.87 -2.54
C ARG A 23 8.41 -0.94 -1.38
N VAL A 24 9.11 -1.16 -0.28
CA VAL A 24 9.16 -0.21 0.81
C VAL A 24 10.46 0.57 0.68
N LEU A 25 10.34 1.89 0.55
CA LEU A 25 11.48 2.78 0.39
C LEU A 25 12.14 3.10 1.72
N GLU A 26 11.31 3.26 2.75
CA GLU A 26 11.80 3.62 4.06
C GLU A 26 10.84 3.08 5.11
N VAL A 27 11.38 2.54 6.19
CA VAL A 27 10.57 2.07 7.31
C VAL A 27 11.33 2.31 8.61
N SER A 28 10.61 2.79 9.62
CA SER A 28 11.09 2.93 10.97
C SER A 28 10.06 2.34 11.90
N GLU A 29 10.20 2.57 13.21
CA GLU A 29 9.27 2.00 14.17
C GLU A 29 7.84 2.51 14.00
N ASP A 30 7.69 3.77 13.59
CA ASP A 30 6.38 4.42 13.53
C ASP A 30 6.03 5.02 12.16
N GLU A 31 6.85 4.80 11.15
CA GLU A 31 6.64 5.41 9.85
C GLU A 31 7.04 4.46 8.73
N ILE A 32 6.29 4.46 7.64
CA ILE A 32 6.62 3.66 6.47
C ILE A 32 6.26 4.42 5.20
N THR A 33 7.16 4.36 4.22
CA THR A 33 6.92 4.89 2.88
C THR A 33 7.11 3.76 1.87
N ALA A 34 6.08 3.49 1.10
CA ALA A 34 6.08 2.40 0.13
C ALA A 34 5.60 2.89 -1.22
N ILE A 35 5.82 2.07 -2.24
CA ILE A 35 5.34 2.36 -3.58
C ILE A 35 4.52 1.22 -4.14
N LYS A 36 3.55 1.57 -4.96
CA LYS A 36 2.80 0.68 -5.82
C LYS A 36 2.93 1.20 -7.24
N ASN A 37 3.51 0.41 -8.12
CA ASN A 37 3.59 0.74 -9.54
C ASN A 37 2.27 0.36 -10.21
N VAL A 38 1.63 1.31 -10.88
CA VAL A 38 0.33 1.11 -11.49
C VAL A 38 0.53 0.90 -12.98
N THR A 39 0.14 -0.27 -13.48
CA THR A 39 0.33 -0.61 -14.90
C THR A 39 -0.97 -1.08 -15.53
N ILE A 40 -1.05 -0.96 -16.86
CA ILE A 40 -2.22 -1.46 -17.59
C ILE A 40 -2.36 -2.98 -17.51
N ASN A 41 -1.31 -3.69 -17.10
CA ASN A 41 -1.34 -5.14 -16.97
C ASN A 41 -2.07 -5.64 -15.72
N GLU A 42 -2.69 -4.76 -14.97
CA GLU A 42 -3.43 -5.17 -13.79
C GLU A 42 -4.87 -5.55 -14.15
N PRO A 43 -5.35 -6.68 -13.62
CA PRO A 43 -6.66 -7.22 -14.05
C PRO A 43 -7.83 -6.27 -13.80
N PHE A 44 -7.78 -5.45 -12.77
CA PHE A 44 -8.91 -4.58 -12.46
C PHE A 44 -9.19 -3.53 -13.53
N PHE A 45 -8.21 -3.19 -14.37
CA PHE A 45 -8.45 -2.23 -15.44
C PHE A 45 -9.30 -2.80 -16.56
N ASN A 46 -9.47 -4.13 -16.62
CA ASN A 46 -10.38 -4.73 -17.61
C ASN A 46 -11.83 -4.32 -17.38
N GLY A 47 -12.17 -4.04 -16.12
CA GLY A 47 -13.53 -3.65 -15.78
C GLY A 47 -13.71 -2.23 -15.31
N HIS A 48 -12.63 -1.54 -14.95
CA HIS A 48 -12.74 -0.23 -14.31
C HIS A 48 -11.78 0.78 -14.94
N PHE A 49 -11.92 1.19 -16.11
CA PHE A 49 -12.92 0.83 -17.12
C PHE A 49 -12.20 0.53 -18.42
N PRO A 50 -12.75 -0.31 -19.31
CA PRO A 50 -12.04 -0.73 -20.52
C PRO A 50 -11.59 0.42 -21.41
N GLN A 51 -12.37 1.51 -21.47
CA GLN A 51 -12.08 2.64 -22.33
C GLN A 51 -11.44 3.82 -21.58
N TYR A 52 -11.38 3.72 -20.26
CA TYR A 52 -10.80 4.78 -19.44
C TYR A 52 -10.28 4.17 -18.13
N PRO A 53 -9.09 3.60 -18.15
CA PRO A 53 -8.58 2.87 -16.99
C PRO A 53 -8.25 3.81 -15.84
N VAL A 54 -8.87 3.54 -14.70
CA VAL A 54 -8.66 4.29 -13.45
C VAL A 54 -8.58 3.29 -12.31
N MET A 55 -7.60 3.44 -11.44
CA MET A 55 -7.49 2.55 -10.29
C MET A 55 -8.64 2.78 -9.32
N PRO A 56 -9.40 1.73 -8.98
CA PRO A 56 -10.50 1.87 -8.03
C PRO A 56 -10.03 2.40 -6.69
N GLY A 57 -10.79 3.34 -6.11
CA GLY A 57 -10.45 3.93 -4.82
C GLY A 57 -10.36 2.88 -3.72
N VAL A 58 -11.22 1.85 -3.77
CA VAL A 58 -11.18 0.78 -2.76
C VAL A 58 -9.87 0.01 -2.82
N LEU A 59 -9.25 -0.13 -4.00
CA LEU A 59 -7.95 -0.80 -4.11
C LEU A 59 -6.81 0.10 -3.68
N ILE A 60 -6.94 1.42 -3.84
CA ILE A 60 -5.97 2.35 -3.27
C ILE A 60 -5.99 2.22 -1.75
N MET A 61 -7.19 2.15 -1.15
CA MET A 61 -7.32 1.94 0.29
C MET A 61 -6.74 0.60 0.71
N GLU A 62 -6.92 -0.43 -0.10
CA GLU A 62 -6.32 -1.74 0.18
C GLU A 62 -4.79 -1.65 0.17
N ALA A 63 -4.21 -0.92 -0.79
CA ALA A 63 -2.76 -0.72 -0.83
C ALA A 63 -2.26 -0.01 0.42
N LEU A 64 -3.02 0.97 0.92
CA LEU A 64 -2.69 1.66 2.18
C LEU A 64 -2.73 0.69 3.34
N ALA A 65 -3.76 -0.15 3.41
CA ALA A 65 -3.90 -1.14 4.48
C ALA A 65 -2.77 -2.15 4.45
N GLN A 66 -2.38 -2.60 3.26
CA GLN A 66 -1.26 -3.54 3.13
C GLN A 66 0.06 -2.90 3.57
N THR A 67 0.26 -1.63 3.22
CA THR A 67 1.46 -0.92 3.66
C THR A 67 1.52 -0.84 5.19
N ALA A 68 0.39 -0.55 5.82
CA ALA A 68 0.31 -0.59 7.29
C ALA A 68 0.61 -1.99 7.82
N GLY A 69 0.12 -3.03 7.13
CA GLY A 69 0.40 -4.41 7.49
C GLY A 69 1.89 -4.75 7.42
N VAL A 70 2.59 -4.25 6.42
CA VAL A 70 4.03 -4.46 6.32
C VAL A 70 4.74 -3.84 7.52
N LEU A 71 4.35 -2.63 7.90
CA LEU A 71 4.94 -1.97 9.07
C LEU A 71 4.75 -2.82 10.34
N GLU A 72 3.53 -3.28 10.59
CA GLU A 72 3.23 -4.07 11.78
C GLU A 72 3.93 -5.42 11.77
N LEU A 73 3.87 -6.12 10.63
CA LEU A 73 4.39 -7.48 10.54
C LEU A 73 5.91 -7.54 10.38
N SER A 74 6.55 -6.40 10.11
CA SER A 74 8.01 -6.34 10.11
C SER A 74 8.59 -6.29 11.51
N LYS A 75 7.78 -6.01 12.53
CA LYS A 75 8.23 -6.03 13.92
C LYS A 75 8.39 -7.47 14.40
N PRO A 76 9.50 -7.80 15.08
CA PRO A 76 9.74 -9.18 15.49
C PRO A 76 8.61 -9.80 16.31
N GLU A 77 7.97 -9.03 17.19
CA GLU A 77 6.90 -9.52 18.05
C GLU A 77 5.63 -9.88 17.28
N ASN A 78 5.50 -9.40 16.04
CA ASN A 78 4.33 -9.65 15.21
C ASN A 78 4.59 -10.63 14.08
N LYS A 79 5.80 -11.13 13.95
CA LYS A 79 6.15 -12.01 12.85
C LYS A 79 5.26 -13.26 12.85
N GLY A 80 4.68 -13.55 11.71
CA GLY A 80 3.80 -14.71 11.54
C GLY A 80 2.35 -14.48 11.95
N LYS A 81 2.03 -13.32 12.50
CA LYS A 81 0.64 -13.01 12.84
C LYS A 81 -0.11 -12.49 11.64
N LEU A 82 -1.42 -12.71 11.62
CA LEU A 82 -2.29 -12.17 10.61
C LEU A 82 -2.91 -10.87 11.14
N VAL A 83 -2.73 -9.80 10.39
CA VAL A 83 -3.22 -8.49 10.78
C VAL A 83 -4.39 -8.09 9.89
N PHE A 84 -5.50 -7.71 10.52
CA PHE A 84 -6.67 -7.20 9.83
C PHE A 84 -6.80 -5.71 10.12
N TYR A 85 -6.78 -4.91 9.07
CA TYR A 85 -6.95 -3.47 9.22
C TYR A 85 -8.43 -3.15 9.41
N ALA A 86 -8.77 -2.50 10.53
CA ALA A 86 -10.16 -2.30 10.93
C ALA A 86 -10.83 -1.10 10.27
N GLY A 87 -10.06 -0.14 9.79
CA GLY A 87 -10.65 1.03 9.15
C GLY A 87 -9.64 2.11 8.86
N MET A 88 -10.11 3.12 8.15
CA MET A 88 -9.32 4.28 7.76
C MET A 88 -10.11 5.54 7.95
N ASP A 89 -9.49 6.55 8.56
CA ASP A 89 -10.08 7.86 8.71
C ASP A 89 -9.52 8.84 7.68
N LYS A 90 -10.37 9.73 7.21
CA LYS A 90 -9.95 10.94 6.47
C LYS A 90 -9.12 10.65 5.23
N VAL A 91 -9.45 9.60 4.50
CA VAL A 91 -8.80 9.33 3.23
C VAL A 91 -9.44 10.18 2.15
N LYS A 92 -8.61 10.94 1.45
CA LYS A 92 -9.07 11.80 0.36
C LYS A 92 -8.30 11.50 -0.91
N PHE A 93 -9.02 11.38 -2.02
CA PHE A 93 -8.42 11.17 -3.33
C PHE A 93 -8.59 12.44 -4.15
N LYS A 94 -7.53 13.20 -4.29
CA LYS A 94 -7.57 14.48 -5.01
C LYS A 94 -7.34 14.33 -6.50
N LYS A 95 -6.83 13.18 -6.93
CA LYS A 95 -6.43 12.95 -8.30
C LYS A 95 -6.66 11.48 -8.62
N GLN A 96 -7.10 11.22 -9.86
CA GLN A 96 -7.25 9.86 -10.33
C GLN A 96 -5.89 9.20 -10.52
N VAL A 97 -5.80 7.92 -10.18
CA VAL A 97 -4.60 7.10 -10.40
C VAL A 97 -4.83 6.27 -11.65
N VAL A 98 -3.94 6.39 -12.59
CA VAL A 98 -4.07 5.76 -13.91
C VAL A 98 -2.81 4.96 -14.23
N PRO A 99 -2.91 4.03 -15.21
CA PRO A 99 -1.72 3.28 -15.61
C PRO A 99 -0.56 4.20 -16.01
N GLY A 100 0.63 3.87 -15.55
CA GLY A 100 1.82 4.70 -15.71
C GLY A 100 2.16 5.50 -14.48
N ASP A 101 1.23 5.63 -13.53
CA ASP A 101 1.49 6.34 -12.29
C ASP A 101 2.23 5.44 -11.30
N GLN A 102 2.95 6.07 -10.41
CA GLN A 102 3.51 5.41 -9.25
C GLN A 102 2.84 5.98 -8.01
N LEU A 103 2.17 5.11 -7.27
CA LEU A 103 1.49 5.50 -6.05
C LEU A 103 2.51 5.46 -4.91
N VAL A 104 2.74 6.61 -4.28
CA VAL A 104 3.63 6.70 -3.11
C VAL A 104 2.77 6.77 -1.87
N ILE A 105 2.97 5.83 -0.97
CA ILE A 105 2.17 5.67 0.25
C ILE A 105 3.05 5.97 1.45
N CYS A 106 2.66 6.97 2.24
CA CYS A 106 3.40 7.34 3.42
C CYS A 106 2.46 7.32 4.63
N LEU A 107 2.76 6.48 5.61
CA LEU A 107 1.90 6.29 6.78
C LEU A 107 2.67 6.57 8.05
N LEU A 108 2.00 7.24 9.00
CA LEU A 108 2.48 7.46 10.35
C LEU A 108 1.63 6.65 11.31
N TYR A 109 2.27 5.85 12.14
CA TYR A 109 1.57 4.93 13.02
C TYR A 109 0.92 5.63 14.22
N THR A 110 1.65 6.48 14.91
CA THR A 110 1.18 7.04 16.17
C THR A 110 1.39 8.53 16.31
N SER A 111 1.65 9.24 15.24
CA SER A 111 1.97 10.66 15.37
C SER A 111 0.73 11.48 15.67
N PRO A 112 0.74 12.29 16.74
CA PRO A 112 -0.33 13.25 16.98
C PRO A 112 -0.24 14.48 16.08
N SER A 113 0.90 14.67 15.43
CA SER A 113 1.13 15.81 14.55
C SER A 113 1.23 15.37 13.11
N PRO A 114 0.60 16.09 12.17
CA PRO A 114 0.73 15.74 10.76
C PRO A 114 2.17 15.85 10.30
N ARG A 115 2.57 14.91 9.49
CA ARG A 115 3.83 14.97 8.76
C ARG A 115 3.56 14.99 7.28
N ASP A 116 4.36 15.76 6.59
CA ASP A 116 4.26 15.83 5.14
C ASP A 116 5.08 14.71 4.51
N CYS A 117 4.39 13.82 3.83
CA CYS A 117 5.00 12.73 3.10
C CYS A 117 4.93 13.04 1.62
N SER A 118 5.86 13.80 1.14
CA SER A 118 5.88 14.22 -0.25
C SER A 118 6.74 13.33 -1.12
#